data_b158475dbd38f4c9e410e7e79c76e1c7
#
_entry.id   b158475dbd38f4c9e410e7e79c76e1c7
#
_cell.length_a   1.000
_cell.length_b   1.000
_cell.length_c   1.000
_cell.angle_alpha   90.00
_cell.angle_beta   90.00
_cell.angle_gamma   90.00
#
_symmetry.space_group_name_H-M   'P 1'
#
loop_
_entity.id
_entity.type
_entity.pdbx_description
1 polymer ?
#
loop_
_entity_poly.entity_id
_entity_poly.type
_entity_poly.pdbx_seq_one_letter_code
_entity_poly.pdbx_strand_id
1 'polypeptide(L)'
;VYSGMLTVPGPFELSDYDSLKIHYQFHTSQSSTPLKDPLVTWHQGGPGGSAIAVGLYTEMGYFQLSDQGSYYNEYAWNKKANMLYLESPAGSGQRHGYSECIKGRKAVACHWNDVNQGEAYAHSLAAFHKAFPEYAKSDLYLTGESYFGQYGPNIANYILTHAPFNTTLGLKGI
;
A
#
# COMPACT_ATOMS: atom_id res chain seq x y z
N VAL A 1 9.46 12.87 -1.48
CA VAL A 1 9.07 11.58 -2.08
C VAL A 1 10.07 10.53 -1.66
N TYR A 2 9.58 9.38 -1.24
CA TYR A 2 10.38 8.23 -0.85
C TYR A 2 9.96 7.03 -1.69
N SER A 3 10.91 6.19 -2.05
CA SER A 3 10.67 4.94 -2.74
C SER A 3 11.62 3.87 -2.21
N GLY A 4 11.19 2.64 -2.13
CA GLY A 4 12.03 1.56 -1.65
C GLY A 4 11.29 0.25 -1.49
N MET A 5 11.91 -0.65 -0.72
CA MET A 5 11.39 -1.98 -0.47
C MET A 5 11.16 -2.17 1.03
N LEU A 6 9.92 -2.44 1.43
CA LEU A 6 9.62 -2.89 2.78
C LEU A 6 9.88 -4.38 2.89
N THR A 7 10.61 -4.78 3.93
CA THR A 7 10.63 -6.18 4.35
C THR A 7 9.53 -6.38 5.38
N VAL A 8 8.54 -7.19 5.03
CA VAL A 8 7.37 -7.49 5.85
C VAL A 8 7.56 -8.89 6.43
N PRO A 9 7.92 -9.00 7.72
CA PRO A 9 8.17 -10.31 8.31
C PRO A 9 6.87 -11.05 8.60
N GLY A 10 6.90 -12.39 8.43
CA GLY A 10 5.91 -13.28 9.00
C GLY A 10 6.14 -13.51 10.52
N PRO A 11 5.48 -14.49 11.14
CA PRO A 11 4.59 -15.41 10.45
C PRO A 11 3.28 -14.77 10.02
N PHE A 12 2.71 -15.33 8.94
CA PHE A 12 1.35 -15.02 8.51
C PHE A 12 0.43 -16.18 8.91
N GLU A 13 -0.78 -15.88 9.36
CA GLU A 13 -1.74 -16.91 9.77
C GLU A 13 -2.44 -17.56 8.58
N LEU A 14 -2.59 -16.80 7.49
CA LEU A 14 -3.38 -17.17 6.32
C LEU A 14 -2.53 -17.52 5.09
N SER A 15 -1.21 -17.47 5.22
CA SER A 15 -0.28 -17.86 4.18
C SER A 15 1.02 -18.42 4.77
N ASP A 16 1.75 -19.21 4.00
CA ASP A 16 2.94 -19.94 4.45
C ASP A 16 4.26 -19.28 4.01
N TYR A 17 4.24 -17.95 3.78
CA TYR A 17 5.45 -17.20 3.45
C TYR A 17 6.21 -16.81 4.72
N ASP A 18 7.55 -16.83 4.64
CA ASP A 18 8.42 -16.37 5.74
C ASP A 18 8.41 -14.85 5.85
N SER A 19 8.31 -14.18 4.71
CA SER A 19 8.23 -12.72 4.62
C SER A 19 7.75 -12.29 3.24
N LEU A 20 7.40 -11.00 3.13
CA LEU A 20 7.15 -10.35 1.85
C LEU A 20 8.17 -9.24 1.65
N LYS A 21 8.49 -8.97 0.39
CA LYS A 21 9.14 -7.72 -0.02
C LYS A 21 8.14 -6.91 -0.80
N ILE A 22 7.77 -5.76 -0.28
CA ILE A 22 6.75 -4.89 -0.87
C ILE A 22 7.41 -3.60 -1.34
N HIS A 23 7.41 -3.39 -2.64
CA HIS A 23 7.82 -2.12 -3.21
C HIS A 23 6.81 -1.03 -2.87
N TYR A 24 7.30 0.16 -2.51
CA TYR A 24 6.45 1.29 -2.17
C TYR A 24 6.95 2.58 -2.80
N GLN A 25 6.02 3.49 -3.02
CA GLN A 25 6.28 4.92 -3.14
C GLN A 25 5.45 5.67 -2.10
N PHE A 26 6.10 6.61 -1.43
CA PHE A 26 5.48 7.44 -0.42
C PHE A 26 5.69 8.92 -0.75
N HIS A 27 4.60 9.61 -0.98
CA HIS A 27 4.57 11.02 -1.34
C HIS A 27 3.96 11.81 -0.19
N THR A 28 4.80 12.54 0.54
CA THR A 28 4.33 13.38 1.63
C THR A 28 3.39 14.47 1.15
N SER A 29 2.49 14.91 2.01
CA SER A 29 1.61 16.05 1.73
C SER A 29 2.41 17.30 1.37
N GLN A 30 1.86 18.07 0.45
CA GLN A 30 2.40 19.38 0.04
C GLN A 30 1.97 20.52 0.98
N SER A 31 1.23 20.22 2.04
CA SER A 31 0.86 21.23 3.04
C SER A 31 2.06 21.73 3.84
N SER A 32 1.89 22.83 4.55
CA SER A 32 2.93 23.35 5.45
C SER A 32 3.14 22.50 6.70
N THR A 33 2.25 21.54 6.98
CA THR A 33 2.27 20.68 8.17
C THR A 33 2.00 19.21 7.83
N PRO A 34 2.82 18.56 6.97
CA PRO A 34 2.53 17.24 6.44
C PRO A 34 2.34 16.16 7.53
N LEU A 35 3.00 16.29 8.69
CA LEU A 35 2.83 15.35 9.79
C LEU A 35 1.45 15.44 10.49
N LYS A 36 0.66 16.47 10.20
CA LYS A 36 -0.73 16.59 10.71
C LYS A 36 -1.78 16.11 9.71
N ASP A 37 -1.36 15.89 8.49
CA ASP A 37 -2.25 15.43 7.43
C ASP A 37 -2.45 13.91 7.51
N PRO A 38 -3.58 13.39 7.03
CA PRO A 38 -3.86 11.97 7.04
C PRO A 38 -2.86 11.18 6.19
N LEU A 39 -2.70 9.91 6.53
CA LEU A 39 -2.07 8.90 5.68
C LEU A 39 -3.16 8.23 4.85
N VAL A 40 -3.05 8.33 3.54
CA VAL A 40 -3.98 7.74 2.60
C VAL A 40 -3.25 6.72 1.75
N THR A 41 -3.74 5.49 1.73
CA THR A 41 -3.19 4.46 0.84
C THR A 41 -4.00 4.37 -0.43
N TRP A 42 -3.35 4.10 -1.55
CA TRP A 42 -4.04 3.76 -2.79
C TRP A 42 -3.85 2.28 -3.13
N HIS A 43 -4.94 1.64 -3.49
CA HIS A 43 -5.00 0.26 -3.91
C HIS A 43 -5.58 0.15 -5.32
N GLN A 44 -4.79 -0.38 -6.25
CA GLN A 44 -5.29 -0.63 -7.60
C GLN A 44 -6.17 -1.88 -7.62
N GLY A 45 -7.16 -1.87 -8.45
CA GLY A 45 -8.02 -3.02 -8.68
C GLY A 45 -7.38 -4.10 -9.54
N GLY A 46 -8.14 -4.67 -10.40
CA GLY A 46 -7.76 -5.75 -11.29
C GLY A 46 -8.58 -7.00 -11.06
N PRO A 47 -8.28 -7.93 -10.11
CA PRO A 47 -7.22 -7.90 -9.09
C PRO A 47 -5.80 -7.97 -9.67
N GLY A 48 -4.82 -7.45 -8.90
CA GLY A 48 -3.40 -7.53 -9.25
C GLY A 48 -2.88 -6.38 -10.12
N GLY A 49 -3.62 -5.29 -10.25
CA GLY A 49 -3.12 -4.05 -10.87
C GLY A 49 -2.02 -3.39 -10.02
N SER A 50 -1.14 -2.65 -10.69
CA SER A 50 -0.07 -1.92 -10.02
C SER A 50 -0.57 -0.60 -9.44
N ALA A 51 -0.47 -0.41 -8.14
CA ALA A 51 -0.80 0.86 -7.49
C ALA A 51 0.14 1.99 -7.93
N ILE A 52 1.37 1.66 -8.32
CA ILE A 52 2.37 2.63 -8.76
C ILE A 52 2.21 2.92 -10.24
N ALA A 53 2.22 1.91 -11.11
CA ALA A 53 2.17 2.13 -12.55
C ALA A 53 0.84 2.75 -13.00
N VAL A 54 -0.28 2.36 -12.39
CA VAL A 54 -1.60 2.89 -12.74
C VAL A 54 -1.98 4.02 -11.79
N GLY A 55 -2.25 3.74 -10.51
CA GLY A 55 -2.75 4.75 -9.56
C GLY A 55 -1.87 5.98 -9.46
N LEU A 56 -0.56 5.80 -9.20
CA LEU A 56 0.35 6.92 -9.05
C LEU A 56 0.61 7.64 -10.37
N TYR A 57 0.96 6.91 -11.43
CA TYR A 57 1.47 7.55 -12.65
C TYR A 57 0.41 7.88 -13.71
N THR A 58 -0.82 7.37 -13.58
CA THR A 58 -1.86 7.66 -14.57
C THR A 58 -3.15 8.25 -13.99
N GLU A 59 -3.29 8.32 -12.66
CA GLU A 59 -4.54 8.75 -12.03
C GLU A 59 -4.35 9.92 -11.04
N MET A 60 -3.94 9.65 -9.78
CA MET A 60 -3.99 10.69 -8.74
C MET A 60 -2.62 11.18 -8.25
N GLY A 61 -1.53 10.66 -8.80
CA GLY A 61 -0.20 11.04 -8.36
C GLY A 61 0.23 12.44 -8.78
N TYR A 62 1.31 12.90 -8.18
CA TYR A 62 1.88 14.22 -8.41
C TYR A 62 2.37 14.42 -9.84
N PHE A 63 3.08 13.42 -10.39
CA PHE A 63 3.44 13.35 -11.79
C PHE A 63 2.63 12.26 -12.47
N GLN A 64 2.11 12.60 -13.63
CA GLN A 64 1.47 11.63 -14.51
C GLN A 64 2.32 11.40 -15.75
N LEU A 65 2.23 10.20 -16.30
CA LEU A 65 2.90 9.78 -17.51
C LEU A 65 1.90 9.72 -18.67
N SER A 66 2.32 10.16 -19.83
CA SER A 66 1.60 10.01 -21.09
C SER A 66 2.59 9.68 -22.22
N ASP A 67 2.09 9.38 -23.40
CA ASP A 67 2.91 9.18 -24.60
C ASP A 67 3.76 10.39 -24.96
N GLN A 68 3.41 11.56 -24.44
CA GLN A 68 4.13 12.81 -24.66
C GLN A 68 5.14 13.14 -23.54
N GLY A 69 5.27 12.26 -22.55
CA GLY A 69 6.19 12.44 -21.40
C GLY A 69 5.46 12.60 -20.08
N SER A 70 6.18 13.11 -19.09
CA SER A 70 5.62 13.37 -17.76
C SER A 70 5.10 14.79 -17.63
N TYR A 71 4.02 14.96 -16.88
CA TYR A 71 3.45 16.28 -16.59
C TYR A 71 2.99 16.37 -15.13
N TYR A 72 2.92 17.59 -14.63
CA TYR A 72 2.42 17.88 -13.28
C TYR A 72 0.90 17.71 -13.21
N ASN A 73 0.42 17.02 -12.19
CA ASN A 73 -1.01 16.88 -11.92
C ASN A 73 -1.47 17.93 -10.91
N GLU A 74 -2.24 18.89 -11.36
CA GLU A 74 -2.81 19.94 -10.49
C GLU A 74 -3.81 19.41 -9.46
N TYR A 75 -4.36 18.22 -9.69
CA TYR A 75 -5.36 17.57 -8.83
C TYR A 75 -4.76 16.43 -7.99
N ALA A 76 -3.43 16.36 -7.90
CA ALA A 76 -2.76 15.31 -7.13
C ALA A 76 -3.24 15.25 -5.67
N TRP A 77 -3.53 14.06 -5.21
CA TRP A 77 -4.09 13.85 -3.87
C TRP A 77 -3.12 14.21 -2.75
N ASN A 78 -1.82 14.12 -3.00
CA ASN A 78 -0.83 14.55 -2.03
C ASN A 78 -0.78 16.07 -1.79
N LYS A 79 -1.65 16.87 -2.38
CA LYS A 79 -1.87 18.26 -1.96
C LYS A 79 -2.48 18.37 -0.57
N LYS A 80 -3.21 17.34 -0.11
CA LYS A 80 -3.97 17.35 1.13
C LYS A 80 -3.73 16.14 2.04
N ALA A 81 -2.96 15.15 1.59
CA ALA A 81 -2.71 13.91 2.30
C ALA A 81 -1.30 13.39 2.05
N ASN A 82 -0.81 12.57 2.95
CA ASN A 82 0.38 11.76 2.73
C ASN A 82 -0.05 10.51 1.98
N MET A 83 0.41 10.33 0.75
CA MET A 83 -0.03 9.26 -0.14
C MET A 83 0.95 8.09 -0.12
N LEU A 84 0.47 6.91 0.23
CA LEU A 84 1.24 5.67 0.21
C LEU A 84 0.71 4.73 -0.88
N TYR A 85 1.58 4.38 -1.80
CA TYR A 85 1.33 3.42 -2.87
C TYR A 85 2.15 2.17 -2.58
N LEU A 86 1.48 1.06 -2.28
CA LEU A 86 2.11 -0.25 -2.08
C LEU A 86 1.84 -1.12 -3.31
N GLU A 87 2.87 -1.74 -3.87
CA GLU A 87 2.70 -2.82 -4.85
C GLU A 87 2.20 -4.08 -4.13
N SER A 88 0.90 -4.10 -3.82
CA SER A 88 0.23 -5.12 -3.04
C SER A 88 -1.07 -5.57 -3.73
N PRO A 89 -1.39 -6.89 -3.62
CA PRO A 89 -0.58 -7.94 -3.00
C PRO A 89 0.73 -8.18 -3.74
N ALA A 90 1.72 -8.80 -3.08
CA ALA A 90 3.01 -9.11 -3.71
C ALA A 90 2.82 -9.89 -5.01
N GLY A 91 3.57 -9.51 -6.06
CA GLY A 91 3.36 -10.02 -7.43
C GLY A 91 2.37 -9.20 -8.27
N SER A 92 1.76 -8.13 -7.71
CA SER A 92 0.97 -7.16 -8.48
C SER A 92 1.81 -6.48 -9.56
N GLY A 93 1.13 -5.90 -10.57
CA GLY A 93 1.80 -5.33 -11.74
C GLY A 93 2.22 -6.39 -12.76
N GLN A 94 1.69 -7.60 -12.66
CA GLN A 94 2.01 -8.74 -13.51
C GLN A 94 3.52 -9.07 -13.50
N ARG A 95 4.17 -9.13 -14.65
CA ARG A 95 5.60 -9.45 -14.76
C ARG A 95 6.53 -8.27 -14.43
N HIS A 96 5.97 -7.11 -14.12
CA HIS A 96 6.70 -5.87 -13.90
C HIS A 96 6.67 -5.39 -12.44
N GLY A 97 5.94 -6.11 -11.57
CA GLY A 97 5.93 -5.80 -10.15
C GLY A 97 7.25 -6.18 -9.46
N TYR A 98 7.66 -5.35 -8.51
CA TYR A 98 8.91 -5.56 -7.76
C TYR A 98 8.67 -6.23 -6.40
N SER A 99 7.40 -6.51 -6.04
CA SER A 99 7.06 -7.14 -4.77
C SER A 99 7.13 -8.66 -4.87
N GLU A 100 7.66 -9.31 -3.83
CA GLU A 100 7.97 -10.73 -3.81
C GLU A 100 7.42 -11.44 -2.57
N CYS A 101 7.00 -12.70 -2.74
CA CYS A 101 6.76 -13.63 -1.66
C CYS A 101 8.03 -14.44 -1.40
N ILE A 102 8.46 -14.55 -0.14
CA ILE A 102 9.71 -15.20 0.24
C ILE A 102 9.41 -16.44 1.09
N LYS A 103 10.00 -17.57 0.69
CA LYS A 103 10.00 -18.82 1.45
C LYS A 103 11.36 -19.50 1.35
N GLY A 104 11.94 -19.93 2.47
CA GLY A 104 13.28 -20.52 2.51
C GLY A 104 14.35 -19.58 1.95
N ARG A 105 14.24 -18.28 2.18
CA ARG A 105 15.13 -17.22 1.66
C ARG A 105 15.14 -17.06 0.13
N LYS A 106 14.15 -17.62 -0.57
CA LYS A 106 14.00 -17.53 -2.02
C LYS A 106 12.68 -16.89 -2.36
N ALA A 107 12.65 -16.13 -3.46
CA ALA A 107 11.41 -15.68 -4.07
C ALA A 107 10.66 -16.89 -4.62
N VAL A 108 9.36 -16.94 -4.31
CA VAL A 108 8.43 -17.99 -4.74
C VAL A 108 7.21 -17.38 -5.40
N ALA A 109 6.43 -18.18 -6.11
CA ALA A 109 5.14 -17.73 -6.63
C ALA A 109 4.21 -17.30 -5.50
N CYS A 110 3.55 -16.17 -5.66
CA CYS A 110 2.56 -15.67 -4.72
C CYS A 110 1.18 -16.23 -5.06
N HIS A 111 0.44 -16.64 -4.03
CA HIS A 111 -0.94 -17.14 -4.15
C HIS A 111 -1.85 -16.36 -3.19
N TRP A 112 -2.71 -15.54 -3.76
CA TRP A 112 -3.59 -14.65 -3.00
C TRP A 112 -5.06 -15.02 -3.18
N ASN A 113 -5.82 -14.74 -2.15
CA ASN A 113 -7.27 -14.66 -2.15
C ASN A 113 -7.69 -13.40 -1.38
N ASP A 114 -8.97 -13.10 -1.37
CA ASP A 114 -9.48 -11.86 -0.77
C ASP A 114 -9.21 -11.75 0.74
N VAL A 115 -8.98 -12.85 1.42
CA VAL A 115 -8.76 -12.87 2.87
C VAL A 115 -7.29 -12.74 3.21
N ASN A 116 -6.42 -13.59 2.65
CA ASN A 116 -5.00 -13.60 3.00
C ASN A 116 -4.25 -12.35 2.49
N GLN A 117 -4.74 -11.69 1.43
CA GLN A 117 -4.20 -10.40 1.02
C GLN A 117 -4.48 -9.29 2.05
N GLY A 118 -5.62 -9.36 2.76
CA GLY A 118 -5.95 -8.41 3.84
C GLY A 118 -4.95 -8.47 5.00
N GLU A 119 -4.57 -9.68 5.41
CA GLU A 119 -3.50 -9.92 6.38
C GLU A 119 -2.18 -9.30 5.90
N ALA A 120 -1.76 -9.68 4.69
CA ALA A 120 -0.49 -9.22 4.11
C ALA A 120 -0.42 -7.69 4.02
N TYR A 121 -1.55 -7.04 3.72
CA TYR A 121 -1.62 -5.58 3.65
C TYR A 121 -1.50 -4.93 5.03
N ALA A 122 -2.18 -5.46 6.05
CA ALA A 122 -2.06 -4.96 7.43
C ALA A 122 -0.62 -5.06 7.95
N HIS A 123 0.05 -6.20 7.71
CA HIS A 123 1.46 -6.37 8.03
C HIS A 123 2.36 -5.40 7.25
N SER A 124 2.03 -5.10 5.98
CA SER A 124 2.77 -4.13 5.17
C SER A 124 2.65 -2.70 5.71
N LEU A 125 1.47 -2.31 6.18
CA LEU A 125 1.25 -1.02 6.85
C LEU A 125 2.04 -0.93 8.17
N ALA A 126 2.06 -2.00 8.96
CA ALA A 126 2.87 -2.03 10.18
C ALA A 126 4.38 -1.90 9.87
N ALA A 127 4.85 -2.56 8.80
CA ALA A 127 6.23 -2.42 8.34
C ALA A 127 6.52 -0.99 7.83
N PHE A 128 5.56 -0.33 7.18
CA PHE A 128 5.67 1.07 6.79
C PHE A 128 5.78 1.99 8.03
N HIS A 129 4.92 1.83 9.04
CA HIS A 129 5.00 2.62 10.28
C HIS A 129 6.31 2.40 11.04
N LYS A 130 6.90 1.21 10.94
CA LYS A 130 8.24 0.95 11.49
C LYS A 130 9.34 1.70 10.74
N ALA A 131 9.21 1.84 9.43
CA ALA A 131 10.15 2.58 8.58
C ALA A 131 9.97 4.11 8.69
N PHE A 132 8.73 4.56 8.94
CA PHE A 132 8.34 5.97 9.04
C PHE A 132 7.55 6.21 10.33
N PRO A 133 8.21 6.13 11.51
CA PRO A 133 7.52 6.18 12.80
C PRO A 133 6.84 7.53 13.08
N GLU A 134 7.26 8.60 12.42
CA GLU A 134 6.65 9.91 12.50
C GLU A 134 5.22 9.96 11.95
N TYR A 135 4.84 9.00 11.06
CA TYR A 135 3.49 8.88 10.51
C TYR A 135 2.63 7.81 11.21
N ALA A 136 3.18 7.10 12.20
CA ALA A 136 2.46 6.00 12.87
C ALA A 136 1.22 6.45 13.65
N LYS A 137 1.07 7.75 13.92
CA LYS A 137 -0.10 8.35 14.59
C LYS A 137 -1.04 9.09 13.65
N SER A 138 -0.75 9.11 12.36
CA SER A 138 -1.63 9.72 11.36
C SER A 138 -2.94 8.95 11.24
N ASP A 139 -4.04 9.66 11.05
CA ASP A 139 -5.31 9.04 10.69
C ASP A 139 -5.15 8.31 9.35
N LEU A 140 -5.44 7.01 9.33
CA LEU A 140 -5.29 6.16 8.15
C LEU A 140 -6.60 6.05 7.39
N TYR A 141 -6.53 6.25 6.08
CA TYR A 141 -7.62 5.98 5.14
C TYR A 141 -7.15 5.02 4.05
N LEU A 142 -7.94 3.98 3.80
CA LEU A 142 -7.71 3.06 2.70
C LEU A 142 -8.54 3.54 1.50
N THR A 143 -7.93 3.71 0.36
CA THR A 143 -8.62 4.11 -0.86
C THR A 143 -8.19 3.27 -2.05
N GLY A 144 -8.98 3.27 -3.07
CA GLY A 144 -8.68 2.52 -4.29
C GLY A 144 -9.85 2.54 -5.27
N GLU A 145 -9.73 1.79 -6.32
CA GLU A 145 -10.76 1.67 -7.34
C GLU A 145 -11.09 0.21 -7.68
N SER A 146 -12.22 0.01 -8.36
CA SER A 146 -12.59 -1.25 -9.02
C SER A 146 -12.61 -2.43 -8.02
N TYR A 147 -11.72 -3.41 -8.19
CA TYR A 147 -11.61 -4.56 -7.27
C TYR A 147 -11.21 -4.17 -5.84
N PHE A 148 -10.79 -2.93 -5.61
CA PHE A 148 -10.64 -2.41 -4.25
C PHE A 148 -11.93 -2.49 -3.44
N GLY A 149 -13.08 -2.44 -4.10
CA GLY A 149 -14.38 -2.69 -3.44
C GLY A 149 -14.45 -4.06 -2.74
N GLN A 150 -13.61 -5.01 -3.14
CA GLN A 150 -13.40 -6.30 -2.47
C GLN A 150 -12.21 -6.25 -1.51
N TYR A 151 -11.07 -5.68 -1.92
CA TYR A 151 -9.88 -5.56 -1.08
C TYR A 151 -10.11 -4.69 0.16
N GLY A 152 -10.67 -3.51 -0.01
CA GLY A 152 -10.85 -2.52 1.07
C GLY A 152 -11.59 -3.07 2.29
N PRO A 153 -12.79 -3.65 2.14
CA PRO A 153 -13.52 -4.24 3.26
C PRO A 153 -12.75 -5.40 3.93
N ASN A 154 -12.05 -6.25 3.17
CA ASN A 154 -11.26 -7.36 3.76
C ASN A 154 -10.05 -6.85 4.54
N ILE A 155 -9.32 -5.87 4.02
CA ILE A 155 -8.21 -5.21 4.73
C ILE A 155 -8.73 -4.54 6.00
N ALA A 156 -9.81 -3.76 5.90
CA ALA A 156 -10.39 -3.07 7.05
C ALA A 156 -10.87 -4.06 8.12
N ASN A 157 -11.56 -5.13 7.71
CA ASN A 157 -11.98 -6.18 8.64
C ASN A 157 -10.78 -6.81 9.35
N TYR A 158 -9.72 -7.16 8.62
CA TYR A 158 -8.52 -7.72 9.24
C TYR A 158 -7.90 -6.76 10.24
N ILE A 159 -7.71 -5.49 9.86
CA ILE A 159 -7.16 -4.47 10.76
C ILE A 159 -8.01 -4.31 12.03
N LEU A 160 -9.32 -4.25 11.91
CA LEU A 160 -10.22 -3.96 13.04
C LEU A 160 -10.38 -5.16 14.00
N THR A 161 -10.19 -6.38 13.51
CA THR A 161 -10.44 -7.61 14.28
C THR A 161 -9.19 -8.28 14.82
N HIS A 162 -7.99 -7.90 14.37
CA HIS A 162 -6.73 -8.53 14.77
C HIS A 162 -5.80 -7.58 15.51
N ALA A 163 -5.33 -8.00 16.69
CA ALA A 163 -4.28 -7.30 17.42
C ALA A 163 -2.90 -7.60 16.77
N PRO A 164 -1.97 -6.63 16.79
CA PRO A 164 -2.08 -5.29 17.37
C PRO A 164 -2.66 -4.24 16.41
N PHE A 165 -3.04 -4.60 15.19
CA PHE A 165 -3.40 -3.65 14.11
C PHE A 165 -4.58 -2.75 14.48
N ASN A 166 -5.58 -3.30 15.19
CA ASN A 166 -6.77 -2.58 15.64
C ASN A 166 -6.47 -1.40 16.60
N THR A 167 -5.29 -1.39 17.19
CA THR A 167 -4.85 -0.31 18.09
C THR A 167 -3.68 0.50 17.56
N THR A 168 -2.98 0.02 16.53
CA THR A 168 -1.73 0.62 16.07
C THR A 168 -1.83 1.30 14.70
N LEU A 169 -2.77 0.89 13.85
CA LEU A 169 -2.83 1.43 12.48
C LEU A 169 -3.74 2.66 12.33
N GLY A 170 -4.56 3.00 13.32
CA GLY A 170 -5.34 4.24 13.30
C GLY A 170 -6.35 4.37 12.16
N LEU A 171 -6.92 3.23 11.67
CA LEU A 171 -7.88 3.23 10.56
C LEU A 171 -9.12 4.05 10.89
N LYS A 172 -9.47 5.00 9.99
CA LYS A 172 -10.62 5.91 10.11
C LYS A 172 -11.68 5.70 9.03
N GLY A 173 -11.29 5.22 7.86
CA GLY A 173 -12.24 5.03 6.77
C GLY A 173 -11.66 4.25 5.58
N ILE A 174 -12.57 3.83 4.71
CA ILE A 174 -12.31 3.20 3.42
C ILE A 174 -13.14 3.87 2.34
#